data_9c15b2a52a0decac51494be50d958fbc
#
_entry.id   9c15b2a52a0decac51494be50d958fbc
#
_cell.length_a   1.000
_cell.length_b   1.000
_cell.length_c   1.000
_cell.angle_alpha   90.00
_cell.angle_beta   90.00
_cell.angle_gamma   90.00
#
_symmetry.space_group_name_H-M   'P 1'
#
loop_
_entity.id
_entity.type
_entity.pdbx_description
1 polymer ?
#
loop_
_entity_poly.entity_id
_entity_poly.type
_entity_poly.pdbx_seq_one_letter_code
_entity_poly.pdbx_strand_id
1 'polypeptide(L)'
;MKLEQVQLPVTNLLYADYIANKDTTHEFFEYHQQANDFEKRVQYLKTKTYQFENLAQTIEQYMSPFGISEQVQANIELLRKGAYAVVGGQQAGILTGPLYSVHKAITVLLLAEKQSKALN
;
A
#
# COMPACT_ATOMS: atom_id res chain seq x y z
N MET A 1 12.77 -7.80 -24.01
CA MET A 1 12.53 -6.39 -23.64
C MET A 1 13.63 -5.98 -22.69
N LYS A 2 14.37 -4.92 -23.00
CA LYS A 2 15.44 -4.40 -22.11
C LYS A 2 14.85 -3.22 -21.34
N LEU A 3 14.89 -3.29 -20.02
CA LEU A 3 14.50 -2.17 -19.17
C LEU A 3 15.75 -1.35 -18.85
N GLU A 4 15.72 -0.07 -19.17
CA GLU A 4 16.78 0.87 -18.84
C GLU A 4 16.26 1.84 -17.78
N GLN A 5 17.02 2.00 -16.71
CA GLN A 5 16.70 2.99 -15.69
C GLN A 5 17.24 4.36 -16.13
N VAL A 6 16.34 5.29 -16.37
CA VAL A 6 16.69 6.67 -16.71
C VAL A 6 16.68 7.50 -15.43
N GLN A 7 17.80 8.16 -15.13
CA GLN A 7 17.86 9.13 -14.04
C GLN A 7 17.36 10.48 -14.54
N LEU A 8 16.25 10.94 -13.98
CA LEU A 8 15.74 12.28 -14.25
C LEU A 8 16.37 13.29 -13.30
N PRO A 9 16.54 14.55 -13.74
CA PRO A 9 17.01 15.63 -12.87
C PRO A 9 16.08 15.75 -11.65
N VAL A 10 16.67 15.73 -10.47
CA VAL A 10 15.92 15.84 -9.24
C VAL A 10 15.75 17.31 -8.88
N THR A 11 14.49 17.78 -8.83
CA THR A 11 14.16 19.17 -8.48
C THR A 11 13.88 19.34 -6.99
N ASN A 12 13.62 18.25 -6.27
CA ASN A 12 13.32 18.23 -4.82
C ASN A 12 14.43 17.48 -4.09
N LEU A 13 15.24 18.20 -3.31
CA LEU A 13 16.38 17.65 -2.57
C LEU A 13 15.96 16.63 -1.51
N LEU A 14 14.85 16.87 -0.79
CA LEU A 14 14.35 15.91 0.20
C LEU A 14 13.96 14.59 -0.44
N TYR A 15 13.30 14.64 -1.61
CA TYR A 15 12.98 13.43 -2.37
C TYR A 15 14.25 12.68 -2.83
N ALA A 16 15.27 13.41 -3.30
CA ALA A 16 16.55 12.81 -3.68
C ALA A 16 17.20 12.09 -2.49
N ASP A 17 17.25 12.76 -1.36
CA ASP A 17 17.85 12.23 -0.15
C ASP A 17 17.06 11.02 0.41
N TYR A 18 15.74 11.06 0.32
CA TYR A 18 14.87 9.93 0.68
C TYR A 18 15.12 8.71 -0.22
N ILE A 19 15.17 8.90 -1.54
CA ILE A 19 15.44 7.79 -2.49
C ILE A 19 16.86 7.23 -2.28
N ALA A 20 17.83 8.09 -1.95
CA ALA A 20 19.19 7.68 -1.62
C ALA A 20 19.33 7.07 -0.21
N ASN A 21 18.25 7.01 0.55
CA ASN A 21 18.19 6.52 1.94
C ASN A 21 19.26 7.16 2.84
N LYS A 22 19.42 8.49 2.74
CA LYS A 22 20.39 9.23 3.54
C LYS A 22 19.93 9.36 5.00
N ASP A 23 20.84 9.28 5.93
CA ASP A 23 20.60 9.39 7.37
C ASP A 23 19.87 10.69 7.75
N THR A 24 20.10 11.79 7.02
CA THR A 24 19.42 13.07 7.21
C THR A 24 17.90 12.99 7.02
N THR A 25 17.40 11.96 6.33
CA THR A 25 15.95 11.76 6.14
C THR A 25 15.32 10.90 7.23
N HIS A 26 16.11 10.17 8.02
CA HIS A 26 15.62 9.23 9.01
C HIS A 26 14.84 9.90 10.15
N GLU A 27 15.10 11.18 10.42
CA GLU A 27 14.37 11.96 11.44
C GLU A 27 12.89 12.21 11.03
N PHE A 28 12.57 12.13 9.73
CA PHE A 28 11.24 12.41 9.20
C PHE A 28 10.40 11.16 8.98
N PHE A 29 11.00 9.96 9.05
CA PHE A 29 10.32 8.71 8.72
C PHE A 29 10.56 7.65 9.81
N GLU A 30 9.49 7.01 10.25
CA GLU A 30 9.55 5.93 11.25
C GLU A 30 10.26 4.68 10.70
N TYR A 31 10.25 4.47 9.38
CA TYR A 31 10.85 3.34 8.68
C TYR A 31 11.87 3.83 7.65
N HIS A 32 13.03 3.19 7.62
CA HIS A 32 14.19 3.66 6.86
C HIS A 32 14.49 2.79 5.63
N GLN A 33 13.46 2.27 4.97
CA GLN A 33 13.54 1.44 3.77
C GLN A 33 14.36 0.15 3.99
N GLN A 34 14.28 -0.40 5.18
CA GLN A 34 14.97 -1.64 5.55
C GLN A 34 14.14 -2.86 5.15
N ALA A 35 14.82 -3.99 4.91
CA ALA A 35 14.14 -5.23 4.49
C ALA A 35 13.08 -5.71 5.49
N ASN A 36 13.26 -5.45 6.78
CA ASN A 36 12.38 -5.87 7.87
C ASN A 36 11.36 -4.82 8.34
N ASP A 37 11.21 -3.69 7.64
CA ASP A 37 10.31 -2.62 8.06
C ASP A 37 8.84 -3.05 8.02
N PHE A 38 8.44 -3.87 7.05
CA PHE A 38 7.10 -4.44 7.02
C PHE A 38 6.83 -5.37 8.21
N GLU A 39 7.80 -6.18 8.59
CA GLU A 39 7.71 -7.04 9.77
C GLU A 39 7.57 -6.21 11.06
N LYS A 40 8.41 -5.20 11.26
CA LYS A 40 8.29 -4.24 12.37
C LYS A 40 6.91 -3.58 12.40
N ARG A 41 6.39 -3.16 11.23
CA ARG A 41 5.06 -2.57 11.13
C ARG A 41 3.97 -3.55 11.53
N VAL A 42 4.03 -4.79 11.09
CA VAL A 42 3.08 -5.84 11.48
C VAL A 42 3.13 -6.08 13.00
N GLN A 43 4.32 -6.17 13.60
CA GLN A 43 4.45 -6.31 15.05
C GLN A 43 3.81 -5.12 15.79
N TYR A 44 4.03 -3.91 15.34
CA TYR A 44 3.37 -2.72 15.89
C TYR A 44 1.85 -2.81 15.76
N LEU A 45 1.32 -3.18 14.58
CA LEU A 45 -0.13 -3.30 14.35
C LEU A 45 -0.77 -4.36 15.25
N LYS A 46 -0.07 -5.45 15.56
CA LYS A 46 -0.52 -6.49 16.51
C LYS A 46 -0.73 -5.97 17.94
N THR A 47 -0.09 -4.86 18.33
CA THR A 47 -0.28 -4.23 19.64
C THR A 47 -1.56 -3.37 19.71
N LYS A 48 -2.25 -3.15 18.59
CA LYS A 48 -3.44 -2.31 18.50
C LYS A 48 -4.70 -3.14 18.38
N THR A 49 -5.79 -2.60 18.89
CA THR A 49 -7.11 -3.22 18.76
C THR A 49 -7.90 -2.49 17.67
N TYR A 50 -8.43 -3.23 16.72
CA TYR A 50 -9.21 -2.71 15.61
C TYR A 50 -10.60 -3.35 15.56
N GLN A 51 -11.61 -2.60 15.12
CA GLN A 51 -12.98 -3.08 14.94
C GLN A 51 -13.15 -3.61 13.52
N PHE A 52 -12.51 -4.74 13.21
CA PHE A 52 -12.50 -5.32 11.87
C PHE A 52 -13.90 -5.63 11.34
N GLU A 53 -14.81 -6.11 12.18
CA GLU A 53 -16.20 -6.39 11.81
C GLU A 53 -16.93 -5.13 11.34
N ASN A 54 -16.85 -4.06 12.13
CA ASN A 54 -17.51 -2.79 11.80
C ASN A 54 -16.92 -2.18 10.50
N LEU A 55 -15.61 -2.30 10.32
CA LEU A 55 -14.94 -1.85 9.10
C LEU A 55 -15.40 -2.65 7.88
N ALA A 56 -15.44 -3.96 7.98
CA ALA A 56 -15.91 -4.84 6.91
C ALA A 56 -17.36 -4.53 6.52
N GLN A 57 -18.26 -4.41 7.50
CA GLN A 57 -19.65 -4.03 7.24
C GLN A 57 -19.77 -2.65 6.56
N THR A 58 -18.97 -1.68 7.01
CA THR A 58 -18.98 -0.33 6.39
C THR A 58 -18.56 -0.40 4.92
N ILE A 59 -17.54 -1.19 4.60
CA ILE A 59 -17.09 -1.39 3.23
C ILE A 59 -18.16 -2.10 2.40
N GLU A 60 -18.79 -3.14 2.91
CA GLU A 60 -19.89 -3.87 2.24
C GLU A 60 -21.05 -2.93 1.92
N GLN A 61 -21.50 -2.14 2.89
CA GLN A 61 -22.57 -1.18 2.70
C GLN A 61 -22.21 -0.12 1.65
N TYR A 62 -20.98 0.40 1.69
CA TYR A 62 -20.52 1.38 0.73
C TYR A 62 -20.43 0.80 -0.69
N MET A 63 -19.98 -0.43 -0.83
CA MET A 63 -19.81 -1.09 -2.14
C MET A 63 -21.12 -1.65 -2.72
N SER A 64 -22.11 -1.94 -1.88
CA SER A 64 -23.37 -2.58 -2.26
C SER A 64 -24.06 -1.94 -3.49
N PRO A 65 -24.19 -0.61 -3.61
CA PRO A 65 -24.83 0.02 -4.79
C PRO A 65 -24.07 -0.21 -6.10
N PHE A 66 -22.78 -0.51 -6.04
CA PHE A 66 -21.91 -0.70 -7.21
C PHE A 66 -21.77 -2.18 -7.60
N GLY A 67 -22.28 -3.09 -6.77
CA GLY A 67 -22.07 -4.52 -6.89
C GLY A 67 -20.76 -4.97 -6.23
N ILE A 68 -20.80 -6.12 -5.58
CA ILE A 68 -19.64 -6.74 -4.93
C ILE A 68 -19.30 -8.01 -5.70
N SER A 69 -18.14 -8.05 -6.34
CA SER A 69 -17.64 -9.26 -6.99
C SER A 69 -17.19 -10.29 -5.95
N GLU A 70 -17.14 -11.57 -6.35
CA GLU A 70 -16.65 -12.65 -5.48
C GLU A 70 -15.25 -12.36 -4.91
N GLN A 71 -14.36 -11.78 -5.73
CA GLN A 71 -13.02 -11.43 -5.29
C GLN A 71 -13.01 -10.29 -4.25
N VAL A 72 -13.87 -9.29 -4.41
CA VAL A 72 -14.03 -8.20 -3.45
C VAL A 72 -14.58 -8.76 -2.14
N GLN A 73 -15.61 -9.62 -2.21
CA GLN A 73 -16.18 -10.27 -1.02
C GLN A 73 -15.12 -11.10 -0.27
N ALA A 74 -14.32 -11.89 -0.99
CA ALA A 74 -13.23 -12.67 -0.38
C ALA A 74 -12.22 -11.78 0.35
N ASN A 75 -11.87 -10.62 -0.23
CA ASN A 75 -10.96 -9.68 0.41
C ASN A 75 -11.57 -9.01 1.65
N ILE A 76 -12.88 -8.71 1.64
CA ILE A 76 -13.60 -8.18 2.81
C ILE A 76 -13.60 -9.23 3.94
N GLU A 77 -13.79 -10.51 3.60
CA GLU A 77 -13.73 -11.59 4.60
C GLU A 77 -12.32 -11.77 5.20
N LEU A 78 -11.26 -11.59 4.40
CA LEU A 78 -9.89 -11.56 4.92
C LEU A 78 -9.68 -10.39 5.88
N LEU A 79 -10.18 -9.20 5.53
CA LEU A 79 -10.11 -8.03 6.41
C LEU A 79 -10.88 -8.27 7.73
N ARG A 80 -12.06 -8.87 7.65
CA ARG A 80 -12.88 -9.26 8.81
C ARG A 80 -12.11 -10.16 9.78
N LYS A 81 -11.28 -11.05 9.24
CA LYS A 81 -10.38 -11.94 10.00
C LYS A 81 -9.09 -11.27 10.47
N GLY A 82 -8.90 -9.97 10.22
CA GLY A 82 -7.76 -9.21 10.70
C GLY A 82 -6.57 -9.19 9.73
N ALA A 83 -6.79 -9.45 8.45
CA ALA A 83 -5.74 -9.32 7.45
C ALA A 83 -5.24 -7.87 7.35
N TYR A 84 -3.95 -7.70 7.13
CA TYR A 84 -3.35 -6.40 6.88
C TYR A 84 -3.59 -5.95 5.44
N ALA A 85 -3.76 -4.64 5.27
CA ALA A 85 -3.99 -4.04 3.97
C ALA A 85 -2.80 -3.16 3.54
N VAL A 86 -2.43 -3.26 2.27
CA VAL A 86 -1.54 -2.29 1.63
C VAL A 86 -2.41 -1.22 0.99
N VAL A 87 -2.19 0.04 1.36
CA VAL A 87 -3.04 1.17 0.95
C VAL A 87 -2.23 2.12 0.08
N GLY A 88 -2.82 2.51 -1.05
CA GLY A 88 -2.29 3.54 -1.93
C GLY A 88 -3.33 4.64 -2.17
N GLY A 89 -2.91 5.91 -2.08
CA GLY A 89 -3.77 7.06 -2.35
C GLY A 89 -3.75 7.47 -3.83
N GLN A 90 -4.92 7.89 -4.35
CA GLN A 90 -5.05 8.43 -5.71
C GLN A 90 -6.20 9.43 -5.78
N GLN A 91 -5.99 10.51 -6.56
CA GLN A 91 -7.06 11.44 -6.92
C GLN A 91 -7.99 10.80 -7.95
N ALA A 92 -9.25 11.22 -7.94
CA ALA A 92 -10.20 10.82 -8.97
C ALA A 92 -9.74 11.29 -10.36
N GLY A 93 -9.92 10.43 -11.35
CA GLY A 93 -9.54 10.73 -12.73
C GLY A 93 -10.48 10.07 -13.73
N ILE A 94 -10.61 10.65 -14.91
CA ILE A 94 -11.37 10.09 -16.02
C ILE A 94 -10.51 9.05 -16.74
N LEU A 95 -11.12 7.97 -17.22
CA LEU A 95 -10.46 6.92 -18.01
C LEU A 95 -9.17 6.38 -17.34
N THR A 96 -9.28 5.94 -16.09
CA THR A 96 -8.17 5.45 -15.24
C THR A 96 -7.18 6.52 -14.77
N GLY A 97 -7.34 7.77 -15.18
CA GLY A 97 -6.42 8.85 -14.86
C GLY A 97 -5.07 8.75 -15.57
N PRO A 98 -4.06 9.49 -15.12
CA PRO A 98 -2.74 9.47 -15.73
C PRO A 98 -2.03 8.12 -15.49
N LEU A 99 -1.06 7.81 -16.36
CA LEU A 99 -0.32 6.53 -16.35
C LEU A 99 0.27 6.16 -14.98
N TYR A 100 0.69 7.15 -14.20
CA TYR A 100 1.21 6.88 -12.85
C TYR A 100 0.15 6.28 -11.90
N SER A 101 -1.16 6.53 -12.13
CA SER A 101 -2.24 5.91 -11.35
C SER A 101 -2.29 4.40 -11.58
N VAL A 102 -2.10 3.98 -12.83
CA VAL A 102 -2.02 2.56 -13.21
C VAL A 102 -0.77 1.93 -12.56
N HIS A 103 0.37 2.60 -12.62
CA HIS A 103 1.60 2.11 -11.97
C HIS A 103 1.45 2.00 -10.45
N LYS A 104 0.80 2.97 -9.79
CA LYS A 104 0.49 2.87 -8.36
C LYS A 104 -0.37 1.66 -8.03
N ALA A 105 -1.44 1.43 -8.79
CA ALA A 105 -2.31 0.27 -8.57
C ALA A 105 -1.54 -1.05 -8.72
N ILE A 106 -0.74 -1.20 -9.77
CA ILE A 106 0.11 -2.37 -9.97
C ILE A 106 1.10 -2.53 -8.81
N THR A 107 1.74 -1.44 -8.38
CA THR A 107 2.70 -1.47 -7.26
C THR A 107 2.04 -1.94 -5.96
N VAL A 108 0.83 -1.45 -5.65
CA VAL A 108 0.07 -1.87 -4.45
C VAL A 108 -0.23 -3.37 -4.51
N LEU A 109 -0.68 -3.88 -5.65
CA LEU A 109 -0.98 -5.31 -5.83
C LEU A 109 0.27 -6.18 -5.68
N LEU A 110 1.36 -5.83 -6.36
CA LEU A 110 2.63 -6.56 -6.27
C LEU A 110 3.21 -6.53 -4.86
N LEU A 111 3.10 -5.39 -4.17
CA LEU A 111 3.57 -5.25 -2.80
C LEU A 111 2.74 -6.11 -1.84
N ALA A 112 1.41 -6.10 -1.99
CA ALA A 112 0.53 -6.94 -1.18
C ALA A 112 0.85 -8.42 -1.37
N GLU A 113 1.01 -8.89 -2.61
CA GLU A 113 1.39 -10.28 -2.92
C GLU A 113 2.76 -10.65 -2.31
N LYS A 114 3.76 -9.77 -2.50
CA LYS A 114 5.11 -9.97 -1.95
C LYS A 114 5.10 -10.10 -0.42
N GLN A 115 4.38 -9.18 0.26
CA GLN A 115 4.33 -9.17 1.72
C GLN A 115 3.49 -10.33 2.26
N SER A 116 2.41 -10.72 1.59
CA SER A 116 1.64 -11.91 1.95
C SER A 116 2.50 -13.18 1.95
N LYS A 117 3.39 -13.33 0.97
CA LYS A 117 4.32 -14.47 0.91
C LYS A 117 5.45 -14.41 1.96
N ALA A 118 5.84 -13.21 2.36
CA ALA A 118 6.98 -13.02 3.28
C ALA A 118 6.58 -13.07 4.77
N LEU A 119 5.33 -12.73 5.08
CA LEU A 119 4.84 -12.55 6.46
C LEU A 119 3.88 -13.65 6.94
N ASN A 120 3.60 -14.63 6.09
CA ASN A 120 2.81 -15.83 6.42
C ASN A 120 3.66 -16.95 7.02
#